data_ad13e8d61799e13587932191fbcab0e1
#
_entry.id   ad13e8d61799e13587932191fbcab0e1
#
_cell.length_a   1.000
_cell.length_b   1.000
_cell.length_c   1.000
_cell.angle_alpha   90.00
_cell.angle_beta   90.00
_cell.angle_gamma   90.00
#
_symmetry.space_group_name_H-M   'P 1'
#
loop_
_entity.id
_entity.type
_entity.pdbx_description
1 polymer ?
#
loop_
_entity_poly.entity_id
_entity_poly.type
_entity_poly.pdbx_seq_one_letter_code
_entity_poly.pdbx_strand_id
1 'polypeptide(L)'
;MIHQLNNTLNTSIITIDPIFTMLFDRLLNKSPSKYWDRKTTQQVFDKLEACFSRSSTVFKIEEDAFEFFLMGYSAYEQISETWTDVHEFNITPETKTRLYRIPMYTSIAEGCLSNLLRFLSFPLSVSTGKDYTIQSKLGPLLDIMKTNGLNEIVNHVDVNIRNAINHGKVSLRREGGFEKIHLYYTEGHQSRILEMPLHDFDQRIDEAYDMVSGVIMGVALFLNAHIQVLQIDKNKQGFIPFSLFAMELSTPINHCYMISDVQNNEQINVDMQISNCDDKDHILQLAITIAIIVYDRYRDYKKYYISLSHPRMLTNWMRFTQNQIIGVTVQSLHELT
;
A
#
# COMPACT_ATOMS: atom_id res chain seq x y z
N MET A 1 -11.77 -16.23 0.71
CA MET A 1 -10.40 -15.67 0.70
C MET A 1 -9.32 -16.75 0.68
N ILE A 2 -9.09 -17.58 1.73
CA ILE A 2 -8.04 -18.65 1.76
C ILE A 2 -8.12 -19.57 0.55
N HIS A 3 -9.31 -20.09 0.25
CA HIS A 3 -9.51 -20.97 -0.91
C HIS A 3 -9.19 -20.25 -2.23
N GLN A 4 -9.56 -18.99 -2.36
CA GLN A 4 -9.28 -18.18 -3.53
C GLN A 4 -7.76 -17.93 -3.70
N LEU A 5 -7.06 -17.58 -2.62
CA LEU A 5 -5.60 -17.42 -2.63
C LEU A 5 -4.90 -18.72 -3.02
N ASN A 6 -5.27 -19.85 -2.40
CA ASN A 6 -4.66 -21.14 -2.67
C ASN A 6 -4.89 -21.63 -4.10
N ASN A 7 -6.10 -21.45 -4.63
CA ASN A 7 -6.40 -21.82 -6.03
C ASN A 7 -5.67 -20.95 -7.05
N THR A 8 -5.41 -19.70 -6.66
CA THR A 8 -4.82 -18.72 -7.57
C THR A 8 -3.30 -18.81 -7.60
N LEU A 9 -2.67 -19.16 -6.49
CA LEU A 9 -1.21 -19.08 -6.28
C LEU A 9 -0.53 -20.44 -6.16
N ASN A 10 -1.25 -21.52 -6.25
CA ASN A 10 -0.71 -22.85 -6.00
C ASN A 10 0.04 -22.93 -4.63
N THR A 11 -0.50 -22.25 -3.62
CA THR A 11 0.03 -22.20 -2.25
C THR A 11 -0.84 -23.02 -1.31
N SER A 12 -0.32 -23.34 -0.14
CA SER A 12 -1.05 -24.04 0.93
C SER A 12 -1.23 -23.15 2.16
N ILE A 13 -1.78 -21.96 1.97
CA ILE A 13 -2.11 -21.06 3.07
C ILE A 13 -3.17 -21.72 3.93
N ILE A 14 -2.91 -21.87 5.22
CA ILE A 14 -3.83 -22.49 6.20
C ILE A 14 -4.58 -21.41 6.97
N THR A 15 -3.89 -20.31 7.30
CA THR A 15 -4.44 -19.21 8.11
C THR A 15 -4.01 -17.87 7.52
N ILE A 16 -4.85 -16.86 7.72
CA ILE A 16 -4.51 -15.47 7.42
C ILE A 16 -4.49 -14.72 8.74
N ASP A 17 -3.36 -14.07 9.04
CA ASP A 17 -3.29 -13.17 10.18
C ASP A 17 -4.24 -11.97 9.92
N PRO A 18 -5.03 -11.56 10.92
CA PRO A 18 -6.00 -10.46 10.77
C PRO A 18 -5.44 -9.21 10.12
N ILE A 19 -4.16 -8.90 10.35
CA ILE A 19 -3.49 -7.72 9.79
C ILE A 19 -3.44 -7.74 8.24
N PHE A 20 -3.43 -8.93 7.62
CA PHE A 20 -3.39 -9.07 6.16
C PHE A 20 -4.77 -9.28 5.53
N THR A 21 -5.82 -9.49 6.34
CA THR A 21 -7.16 -9.81 5.82
C THR A 21 -7.67 -8.73 4.88
N MET A 22 -7.57 -7.46 5.28
CA MET A 22 -8.06 -6.35 4.46
C MET A 22 -7.19 -6.12 3.22
N LEU A 23 -5.87 -6.28 3.34
CA LEU A 23 -4.95 -6.16 2.21
C LEU A 23 -5.28 -7.22 1.15
N PHE A 24 -5.45 -8.47 1.54
CA PHE A 24 -5.83 -9.54 0.62
C PHE A 24 -7.22 -9.32 0.02
N ASP A 25 -8.20 -8.87 0.81
CA ASP A 25 -9.53 -8.56 0.29
C ASP A 25 -9.47 -7.45 -0.78
N ARG A 26 -8.70 -6.39 -0.53
CA ARG A 26 -8.50 -5.32 -1.51
C ARG A 26 -7.85 -5.80 -2.80
N LEU A 27 -6.76 -6.53 -2.70
CA LEU A 27 -6.07 -7.03 -3.87
C LEU A 27 -6.90 -8.03 -4.68
N LEU A 28 -7.72 -8.85 -4.02
CA LEU A 28 -8.55 -9.85 -4.67
C LEU A 28 -9.86 -9.30 -5.28
N ASN A 29 -10.48 -8.33 -4.60
CA ASN A 29 -11.85 -7.93 -4.90
C ASN A 29 -11.98 -6.48 -5.33
N LYS A 30 -11.04 -5.60 -4.97
CA LYS A 30 -11.14 -4.16 -5.18
C LYS A 30 -10.01 -3.58 -6.04
N SER A 31 -9.15 -4.41 -6.58
CA SER A 31 -8.14 -3.94 -7.52
C SER A 31 -8.83 -3.36 -8.75
N PRO A 32 -8.48 -2.13 -9.18
CA PRO A 32 -9.08 -1.51 -10.35
C PRO A 32 -8.78 -2.25 -11.64
N SER A 33 -7.65 -2.91 -11.74
CA SER A 33 -7.37 -3.84 -12.82
C SER A 33 -8.01 -5.20 -12.54
N LYS A 34 -8.24 -5.95 -13.58
CA LYS A 34 -8.93 -7.26 -13.44
C LYS A 34 -8.18 -8.23 -12.55
N TYR A 35 -6.86 -8.05 -12.39
CA TYR A 35 -6.01 -9.01 -11.69
C TYR A 35 -4.68 -8.37 -11.29
N TRP A 36 -4.20 -8.67 -10.08
CA TRP A 36 -2.80 -8.51 -9.75
C TRP A 36 -1.95 -9.47 -10.61
N ASP A 37 -0.72 -9.09 -10.96
CA ASP A 37 0.16 -9.94 -11.77
C ASP A 37 0.64 -11.16 -10.99
N ARG A 38 0.14 -12.34 -11.39
CA ARG A 38 0.47 -13.62 -10.76
C ARG A 38 1.94 -13.99 -10.90
N LYS A 39 2.55 -13.68 -12.04
CA LYS A 39 3.95 -14.03 -12.28
C LYS A 39 4.86 -13.25 -11.35
N THR A 40 4.63 -11.96 -11.23
CA THR A 40 5.34 -11.10 -10.28
C THR A 40 5.13 -11.59 -8.86
N THR A 41 3.89 -11.89 -8.46
CA THR A 41 3.57 -12.44 -7.14
C THR A 41 4.38 -13.69 -6.84
N GLN A 42 4.36 -14.66 -7.74
CA GLN A 42 5.07 -15.91 -7.54
C GLN A 42 6.58 -15.71 -7.47
N GLN A 43 7.15 -14.90 -8.37
CA GLN A 43 8.58 -14.60 -8.35
C GLN A 43 9.03 -13.92 -7.04
N VAL A 44 8.25 -12.97 -6.55
CA VAL A 44 8.55 -12.25 -5.30
C VAL A 44 8.45 -13.21 -4.11
N PHE A 45 7.36 -13.96 -4.01
CA PHE A 45 7.14 -14.91 -2.94
C PHE A 45 8.27 -15.96 -2.89
N ASP A 46 8.53 -16.65 -4.00
CA ASP A 46 9.57 -17.70 -4.10
C ASP A 46 10.95 -17.15 -3.76
N LYS A 47 11.23 -15.90 -4.18
CA LYS A 47 12.52 -15.26 -3.89
C LYS A 47 12.67 -14.97 -2.42
N LEU A 48 11.65 -14.45 -1.75
CA LEU A 48 11.65 -14.18 -0.32
C LEU A 48 11.77 -15.49 0.48
N GLU A 49 11.06 -16.54 0.10
CA GLU A 49 11.19 -17.87 0.70
C GLU A 49 12.62 -18.42 0.57
N ALA A 50 13.23 -18.29 -0.61
CA ALA A 50 14.60 -18.69 -0.81
C ALA A 50 15.60 -17.90 0.02
N CYS A 51 15.38 -16.59 0.22
CA CYS A 51 16.19 -15.75 1.10
C CYS A 51 16.02 -16.18 2.55
N PHE A 52 14.80 -16.38 3.00
CA PHE A 52 14.47 -16.81 4.36
C PHE A 52 15.08 -18.16 4.70
N SER A 53 14.95 -19.16 3.79
CA SER A 53 15.52 -20.50 4.00
C SER A 53 17.04 -20.51 4.12
N ARG A 54 17.74 -19.55 3.50
CA ARG A 54 19.21 -19.42 3.59
C ARG A 54 19.68 -18.78 4.90
N SER A 55 18.86 -17.95 5.52
CA SER A 55 19.26 -17.04 6.59
C SER A 55 18.25 -16.97 7.73
N SER A 56 17.52 -18.05 8.02
CA SER A 56 16.40 -18.07 8.97
C SER A 56 16.76 -17.56 10.38
N THR A 57 18.03 -17.63 10.77
CA THR A 57 18.52 -17.11 12.05
C THR A 57 18.83 -15.60 12.04
N VAL A 58 18.93 -15.00 10.86
CA VAL A 58 19.35 -13.59 10.66
C VAL A 58 18.19 -12.73 10.15
N PHE A 59 17.07 -13.36 9.74
CA PHE A 59 15.96 -12.69 9.11
C PHE A 59 15.06 -11.96 10.13
N LYS A 60 15.67 -11.01 10.85
CA LYS A 60 14.88 -9.94 11.46
C LYS A 60 14.66 -8.90 10.38
N ILE A 61 13.41 -8.65 10.03
CA ILE A 61 13.10 -7.50 9.18
C ILE A 61 13.45 -6.26 10.00
N GLU A 62 14.46 -5.52 9.55
CA GLU A 62 14.78 -4.24 10.17
C GLU A 62 13.58 -3.31 10.04
N GLU A 63 13.34 -2.52 11.08
CA GLU A 63 12.23 -1.59 11.20
C GLU A 63 12.14 -0.68 9.98
N ASP A 64 13.27 -0.08 9.59
CA ASP A 64 13.38 0.80 8.43
C ASP A 64 13.01 0.10 7.11
N ALA A 65 13.36 -1.18 6.95
CA ALA A 65 13.03 -1.93 5.75
C ALA A 65 11.51 -2.19 5.66
N PHE A 66 10.87 -2.54 6.77
CA PHE A 66 9.43 -2.76 6.80
C PHE A 66 8.64 -1.46 6.54
N GLU A 67 9.13 -0.33 7.04
CA GLU A 67 8.54 0.97 6.77
C GLU A 67 8.46 1.26 5.27
N PHE A 68 9.45 0.88 4.48
CA PHE A 68 9.37 1.01 3.02
C PHE A 68 8.24 0.18 2.40
N PHE A 69 7.99 -1.04 2.87
CA PHE A 69 6.83 -1.80 2.41
C PHE A 69 5.52 -1.05 2.67
N LEU A 70 5.40 -0.48 3.85
CA LEU A 70 4.20 0.26 4.26
C LEU A 70 4.01 1.55 3.48
N MET A 71 5.09 2.29 3.24
CA MET A 71 5.07 3.49 2.39
C MET A 71 4.65 3.12 0.95
N GLY A 72 5.19 2.03 0.42
CA GLY A 72 4.82 1.52 -0.90
C GLY A 72 3.35 1.12 -0.98
N TYR A 73 2.83 0.44 0.03
CA TYR A 73 1.43 0.06 0.10
C TYR A 73 0.51 1.29 0.25
N SER A 74 0.84 2.26 1.08
CA SER A 74 0.06 3.50 1.21
C SER A 74 -0.02 4.27 -0.11
N ALA A 75 1.10 4.35 -0.85
CA ALA A 75 1.10 4.97 -2.18
C ALA A 75 0.23 4.18 -3.18
N TYR A 76 0.22 2.84 -3.10
CA TYR A 76 -0.65 1.99 -3.90
C TYR A 76 -2.13 2.29 -3.64
N GLU A 77 -2.54 2.47 -2.39
CA GLU A 77 -3.94 2.81 -2.05
C GLU A 77 -4.37 4.13 -2.68
N GLN A 78 -3.54 5.16 -2.60
CA GLN A 78 -3.82 6.47 -3.22
C GLN A 78 -3.94 6.38 -4.74
N ILE A 79 -3.09 5.57 -5.38
CA ILE A 79 -3.17 5.32 -6.83
C ILE A 79 -4.46 4.58 -7.17
N SER A 80 -4.86 3.60 -6.36
CA SER A 80 -6.10 2.83 -6.54
C SER A 80 -7.35 3.71 -6.51
N GLU A 81 -7.42 4.65 -5.56
CA GLU A 81 -8.51 5.62 -5.48
C GLU A 81 -8.55 6.52 -6.71
N THR A 82 -7.40 7.11 -7.07
CA THR A 82 -7.28 7.95 -8.27
C THR A 82 -7.66 7.20 -9.54
N TRP A 83 -7.26 5.93 -9.66
CA TRP A 83 -7.58 5.10 -10.82
C TRP A 83 -9.07 4.86 -10.96
N THR A 84 -9.77 4.59 -9.85
CA THR A 84 -11.23 4.40 -9.81
C THR A 84 -11.94 5.67 -10.26
N ASP A 85 -11.58 6.82 -9.68
CA ASP A 85 -12.18 8.11 -10.01
C ASP A 85 -12.02 8.47 -11.49
N VAL A 86 -10.82 8.24 -12.04
CA VAL A 86 -10.50 8.56 -13.44
C VAL A 86 -11.35 7.74 -14.43
N HIS A 87 -11.77 6.52 -14.07
CA HIS A 87 -12.63 5.71 -14.92
C HIS A 87 -14.06 6.22 -14.98
N GLU A 88 -14.51 6.89 -13.94
CA GLU A 88 -15.85 7.48 -13.88
C GLU A 88 -15.97 8.83 -14.57
N PHE A 89 -14.84 9.50 -14.85
CA PHE A 89 -14.85 10.82 -15.46
C PHE A 89 -15.11 10.77 -16.97
N ASN A 90 -16.11 11.51 -17.41
CA ASN A 90 -16.40 11.72 -18.83
C ASN A 90 -15.58 12.89 -19.39
N ILE A 91 -14.28 12.67 -19.58
CA ILE A 91 -13.33 13.64 -20.10
C ILE A 91 -12.61 13.09 -21.34
N THR A 92 -12.02 13.98 -22.17
CA THR A 92 -11.29 13.55 -23.37
C THR A 92 -10.06 12.70 -22.99
N PRO A 93 -9.64 11.73 -23.83
CA PRO A 93 -8.45 10.92 -23.59
C PRO A 93 -7.20 11.77 -23.35
N GLU A 94 -7.01 12.85 -24.13
CA GLU A 94 -5.90 13.79 -23.93
C GLU A 94 -5.91 14.41 -22.52
N THR A 95 -7.06 14.92 -22.09
CA THR A 95 -7.23 15.51 -20.76
C THR A 95 -6.99 14.48 -19.68
N LYS A 96 -7.53 13.26 -19.83
CA LYS A 96 -7.32 12.12 -18.94
C LYS A 96 -5.84 11.79 -18.80
N THR A 97 -5.14 11.67 -19.92
CA THR A 97 -3.71 11.35 -19.93
C THR A 97 -2.90 12.45 -19.25
N ARG A 98 -3.14 13.71 -19.58
CA ARG A 98 -2.37 14.85 -19.05
C ARG A 98 -2.57 15.04 -17.55
N LEU A 99 -3.80 14.98 -17.06
CA LEU A 99 -4.12 15.33 -15.67
C LEU A 99 -3.98 14.14 -14.69
N TYR A 100 -4.13 12.92 -15.18
CA TYR A 100 -4.18 11.74 -14.32
C TYR A 100 -3.17 10.66 -14.68
N ARG A 101 -3.12 10.21 -15.94
CA ARG A 101 -2.29 9.07 -16.33
C ARG A 101 -0.79 9.35 -16.21
N ILE A 102 -0.33 10.52 -16.63
CA ILE A 102 1.08 10.93 -16.48
C ILE A 102 1.47 11.02 -14.99
N PRO A 103 0.76 11.75 -14.12
CA PRO A 103 1.03 11.75 -12.69
C PRO A 103 0.95 10.36 -12.05
N MET A 104 -0.01 9.53 -12.46
CA MET A 104 -0.18 8.17 -11.95
C MET A 104 1.05 7.30 -12.24
N TYR A 105 1.61 7.37 -13.46
CA TYR A 105 2.85 6.64 -13.77
C TYR A 105 4.00 7.03 -12.82
N THR A 106 4.15 8.31 -12.54
CA THR A 106 5.14 8.79 -11.57
C THR A 106 4.87 8.26 -10.17
N SER A 107 3.63 8.28 -9.72
CA SER A 107 3.24 7.76 -8.40
C SER A 107 3.49 6.26 -8.29
N ILE A 108 3.21 5.49 -9.35
CA ILE A 108 3.54 4.06 -9.42
C ILE A 108 5.05 3.86 -9.31
N ALA A 109 5.85 4.55 -10.12
CA ALA A 109 7.29 4.33 -10.22
C ALA A 109 8.05 4.82 -8.97
N GLU A 110 7.74 6.04 -8.49
CA GLU A 110 8.49 6.68 -7.41
C GLU A 110 7.87 6.48 -6.03
N GLY A 111 6.56 6.63 -5.93
CA GLY A 111 5.85 6.51 -4.66
C GLY A 111 5.72 5.06 -4.22
N CYS A 112 5.21 4.22 -5.10
CA CYS A 112 4.92 2.83 -4.77
C CYS A 112 6.12 1.91 -5.03
N LEU A 113 6.50 1.71 -6.27
CA LEU A 113 7.51 0.72 -6.65
C LEU A 113 8.86 0.99 -6.00
N SER A 114 9.38 2.21 -6.02
CA SER A 114 10.69 2.51 -5.42
C SER A 114 10.75 2.10 -3.95
N ASN A 115 9.68 2.29 -3.18
CA ASN A 115 9.63 1.89 -1.78
C ASN A 115 9.54 0.35 -1.64
N LEU A 116 8.72 -0.32 -2.43
CA LEU A 116 8.65 -1.79 -2.43
C LEU A 116 10.00 -2.42 -2.80
N LEU A 117 10.74 -1.84 -3.75
CA LEU A 117 12.06 -2.34 -4.14
C LEU A 117 13.11 -2.09 -3.06
N ARG A 118 13.02 -0.99 -2.29
CA ARG A 118 13.87 -0.78 -1.11
C ARG A 118 13.62 -1.88 -0.08
N PHE A 119 12.37 -2.19 0.21
CA PHE A 119 12.04 -3.33 1.07
C PHE A 119 12.64 -4.63 0.54
N LEU A 120 12.42 -4.99 -0.74
CA LEU A 120 12.94 -6.21 -1.33
C LEU A 120 14.47 -6.28 -1.35
N SER A 121 15.15 -5.14 -1.47
CA SER A 121 16.62 -5.07 -1.47
C SER A 121 17.22 -5.53 -0.15
N PHE A 122 16.53 -5.38 0.96
CA PHE A 122 16.98 -5.80 2.28
C PHE A 122 17.18 -7.32 2.35
N PRO A 123 16.16 -8.18 2.21
CA PRO A 123 16.32 -9.62 2.27
C PRO A 123 17.29 -10.16 1.21
N LEU A 124 17.32 -9.55 0.02
CA LEU A 124 18.23 -9.93 -1.06
C LEU A 124 19.71 -9.68 -0.69
N SER A 125 20.00 -8.58 0.00
CA SER A 125 21.37 -8.26 0.45
C SER A 125 21.80 -9.16 1.60
N VAL A 126 20.98 -9.25 2.65
CA VAL A 126 21.26 -10.05 3.84
C VAL A 126 21.46 -11.53 3.51
N SER A 127 20.62 -12.11 2.64
CA SER A 127 20.74 -13.51 2.24
C SER A 127 22.01 -13.85 1.46
N THR A 128 22.70 -12.84 0.94
CA THR A 128 24.00 -12.99 0.23
C THR A 128 25.20 -12.58 1.07
N GLY A 129 24.99 -12.26 2.37
CA GLY A 129 26.03 -11.80 3.29
C GLY A 129 26.57 -10.41 2.95
N LYS A 130 25.81 -9.61 2.21
CA LYS A 130 26.17 -8.23 1.87
C LYS A 130 25.52 -7.28 2.86
N ASP A 131 26.23 -6.20 3.18
CA ASP A 131 25.66 -5.10 3.94
C ASP A 131 24.51 -4.47 3.15
N TYR A 132 23.41 -4.22 3.85
CA TYR A 132 22.29 -3.51 3.28
C TYR A 132 22.59 -2.02 3.18
N THR A 133 22.45 -1.48 1.98
CA THR A 133 22.58 -0.05 1.75
C THR A 133 21.31 0.45 1.07
N ILE A 134 20.66 1.44 1.68
CA ILE A 134 19.44 2.03 1.14
C ILE A 134 19.74 2.74 -0.17
N GLN A 135 19.21 2.21 -1.27
CA GLN A 135 19.30 2.85 -2.59
C GLN A 135 18.16 3.86 -2.75
N SER A 136 18.51 5.08 -3.14
CA SER A 136 17.52 6.15 -3.31
C SER A 136 16.94 6.26 -4.72
N LYS A 137 17.60 5.68 -5.72
CA LYS A 137 17.24 5.82 -7.14
C LYS A 137 16.62 4.55 -7.70
N LEU A 138 15.56 4.69 -8.49
CA LEU A 138 14.84 3.57 -9.10
C LEU A 138 15.73 2.71 -10.02
N GLY A 139 16.60 3.30 -10.85
CA GLY A 139 17.47 2.54 -11.76
C GLY A 139 18.33 1.50 -11.04
N PRO A 140 19.19 1.87 -10.08
CA PRO A 140 19.94 0.91 -9.28
C PRO A 140 19.10 -0.14 -8.56
N LEU A 141 17.88 0.21 -8.10
CA LEU A 141 16.95 -0.76 -7.50
C LEU A 141 16.50 -1.81 -8.53
N LEU A 142 16.15 -1.39 -9.74
CA LEU A 142 15.80 -2.31 -10.83
C LEU A 142 16.99 -3.21 -11.24
N ASP A 143 18.22 -2.69 -11.21
CA ASP A 143 19.43 -3.50 -11.45
C ASP A 143 19.61 -4.59 -10.38
N ILE A 144 19.33 -4.27 -9.11
CA ILE A 144 19.31 -5.27 -8.02
C ILE A 144 18.26 -6.34 -8.30
N MET A 145 17.05 -5.95 -8.69
CA MET A 145 15.97 -6.89 -9.01
C MET A 145 16.35 -7.80 -10.18
N LYS A 146 16.88 -7.24 -11.26
CA LYS A 146 17.36 -7.96 -12.44
C LYS A 146 18.44 -8.98 -12.09
N THR A 147 19.45 -8.56 -11.32
CA THR A 147 20.54 -9.43 -10.88
C THR A 147 20.06 -10.59 -10.01
N ASN A 148 18.94 -10.41 -9.31
CA ASN A 148 18.33 -11.43 -8.46
C ASN A 148 17.23 -12.25 -9.16
N GLY A 149 17.01 -12.07 -10.46
CA GLY A 149 16.08 -12.84 -11.26
C GLY A 149 14.62 -12.41 -11.16
N LEU A 150 14.35 -11.23 -10.59
CA LEU A 150 13.00 -10.63 -10.50
C LEU A 150 12.68 -9.85 -11.79
N ASN A 151 12.74 -10.55 -12.94
CA ASN A 151 12.65 -9.92 -14.25
C ASN A 151 11.25 -9.37 -14.56
N GLU A 152 10.18 -9.97 -14.03
CA GLU A 152 8.82 -9.45 -14.24
C GLU A 152 8.68 -8.00 -13.75
N ILE A 153 9.30 -7.68 -12.61
CA ILE A 153 9.30 -6.31 -12.10
C ILE A 153 10.01 -5.35 -13.08
N VAL A 154 11.16 -5.79 -13.62
CA VAL A 154 11.98 -4.94 -14.49
C VAL A 154 11.31 -4.70 -15.84
N ASN A 155 10.53 -5.65 -16.34
CA ASN A 155 9.92 -5.59 -17.66
C ASN A 155 8.75 -4.61 -17.74
N HIS A 156 8.10 -4.30 -16.62
CA HIS A 156 6.90 -3.46 -16.59
C HIS A 156 7.15 -1.98 -16.26
N VAL A 157 8.40 -1.59 -15.98
CA VAL A 157 8.74 -0.19 -15.69
C VAL A 157 9.90 0.29 -16.54
N ASP A 158 9.66 1.38 -17.27
CA ASP A 158 10.66 2.03 -18.12
C ASP A 158 11.18 3.30 -17.43
N VAL A 159 12.46 3.26 -17.06
CA VAL A 159 13.16 4.40 -16.42
C VAL A 159 13.19 5.62 -17.33
N ASN A 160 13.21 5.44 -18.66
CA ASN A 160 13.24 6.54 -19.62
C ASN A 160 11.90 7.27 -19.67
N ILE A 161 10.78 6.54 -19.62
CA ILE A 161 9.44 7.13 -19.50
C ILE A 161 9.37 7.97 -18.22
N ARG A 162 9.75 7.38 -17.09
CA ARG A 162 9.75 8.07 -15.80
C ARG A 162 10.64 9.32 -15.82
N ASN A 163 11.83 9.25 -16.41
CA ASN A 163 12.73 10.39 -16.52
C ASN A 163 12.16 11.48 -17.43
N ALA A 164 11.55 11.12 -18.57
CA ALA A 164 10.90 12.09 -19.44
C ALA A 164 9.78 12.83 -18.69
N ILE A 165 8.96 12.12 -17.93
CA ILE A 165 7.87 12.71 -17.15
C ILE A 165 8.42 13.64 -16.07
N ASN A 166 9.35 13.19 -15.25
CA ASN A 166 9.89 13.97 -14.13
C ASN A 166 10.64 15.23 -14.56
N HIS A 167 11.21 15.23 -15.77
CA HIS A 167 11.87 16.39 -16.31
C HIS A 167 10.94 17.29 -17.16
N GLY A 168 9.63 17.03 -17.17
CA GLY A 168 8.66 17.80 -17.94
C GLY A 168 8.85 17.69 -19.47
N LYS A 169 9.51 16.64 -19.93
CA LYS A 169 9.83 16.39 -21.34
C LYS A 169 8.77 15.52 -22.01
N VAL A 170 7.50 15.91 -21.87
CA VAL A 170 6.34 15.20 -22.40
C VAL A 170 5.50 16.15 -23.24
N SER A 171 5.08 15.71 -24.43
CA SER A 171 4.08 16.42 -25.22
C SER A 171 3.02 15.47 -25.77
N LEU A 172 1.78 15.95 -25.82
CA LEU A 172 0.68 15.26 -26.48
C LEU A 172 0.45 15.90 -27.84
N ARG A 173 0.35 15.11 -28.90
CA ARG A 173 0.16 15.56 -30.27
C ARG A 173 -0.90 14.75 -30.99
N ARG A 174 -1.59 15.39 -31.88
CA ARG A 174 -2.52 14.72 -32.79
C ARG A 174 -1.87 14.56 -34.16
N GLU A 175 -1.59 13.32 -34.54
CA GLU A 175 -0.94 12.98 -35.81
C GLU A 175 -1.73 11.91 -36.55
N GLY A 176 -2.03 12.14 -37.82
CA GLY A 176 -2.79 11.18 -38.63
C GLY A 176 -4.19 10.85 -38.10
N GLY A 177 -4.80 11.75 -37.32
CA GLY A 177 -6.09 11.54 -36.70
C GLY A 177 -6.04 10.83 -35.32
N PHE A 178 -4.87 10.38 -34.89
CA PHE A 178 -4.65 9.69 -33.62
C PHE A 178 -3.91 10.58 -32.63
N GLU A 179 -4.27 10.47 -31.36
CA GLU A 179 -3.58 11.14 -30.26
C GLU A 179 -2.39 10.28 -29.81
N LYS A 180 -1.21 10.91 -29.75
CA LYS A 180 0.06 10.29 -29.35
C LYS A 180 0.70 11.03 -28.18
N ILE A 181 1.42 10.31 -27.35
CA ILE A 181 2.35 10.85 -26.38
C ILE A 181 3.78 10.77 -26.91
N HIS A 182 4.51 11.85 -26.76
CA HIS A 182 5.93 11.97 -27.11
C HIS A 182 6.72 12.21 -25.84
N LEU A 183 7.63 11.32 -25.53
CA LEU A 183 8.46 11.29 -24.32
C LEU A 183 9.91 11.50 -24.74
N TYR A 184 10.48 12.62 -24.33
CA TYR A 184 11.86 12.98 -24.68
C TYR A 184 12.79 12.63 -23.55
N TYR A 185 13.81 11.83 -23.79
CA TYR A 185 14.78 11.42 -22.79
C TYR A 185 16.21 11.43 -23.33
N THR A 186 17.19 11.27 -22.46
CA THR A 186 18.60 11.20 -22.83
C THR A 186 19.13 9.83 -22.49
N GLU A 187 19.70 9.15 -23.47
CA GLU A 187 20.40 7.88 -23.31
C GLU A 187 21.88 8.09 -23.60
N GLY A 188 22.70 7.96 -22.56
CA GLY A 188 24.09 8.43 -22.64
C GLY A 188 24.16 9.95 -22.93
N HIS A 189 24.70 10.33 -24.08
CA HIS A 189 24.77 11.74 -24.53
C HIS A 189 23.82 12.06 -25.68
N GLN A 190 22.93 11.13 -26.06
CA GLN A 190 22.03 11.29 -27.18
C GLN A 190 20.60 11.57 -26.71
N SER A 191 19.97 12.57 -27.33
CA SER A 191 18.53 12.80 -27.16
C SER A 191 17.76 11.74 -27.93
N ARG A 192 16.77 11.12 -27.27
CA ARG A 192 15.88 10.10 -27.83
C ARG A 192 14.43 10.55 -27.65
N ILE A 193 13.58 10.02 -28.52
CA ILE A 193 12.13 10.23 -28.44
C ILE A 193 11.48 8.85 -28.43
N LEU A 194 10.61 8.61 -27.48
CA LEU A 194 9.69 7.49 -27.47
C LEU A 194 8.30 8.00 -27.81
N GLU A 195 7.72 7.51 -28.91
CA GLU A 195 6.39 7.88 -29.36
C GLU A 195 5.46 6.68 -29.26
N MET A 196 4.25 6.89 -28.75
CA MET A 196 3.24 5.84 -28.71
C MET A 196 1.82 6.44 -28.72
N PRO A 197 0.81 5.68 -29.20
CA PRO A 197 -0.60 6.03 -29.03
C PRO A 197 -0.96 6.17 -27.54
N LEU A 198 -1.96 6.99 -27.21
CA LEU A 198 -2.36 7.17 -25.82
C LEU A 198 -2.86 5.87 -25.18
N HIS A 199 -3.55 5.02 -25.94
CA HIS A 199 -4.04 3.76 -25.40
C HIS A 199 -2.89 2.78 -25.04
N ASP A 200 -1.78 2.80 -25.77
CA ASP A 200 -0.59 2.00 -25.45
C ASP A 200 0.08 2.50 -24.17
N PHE A 201 0.07 3.84 -23.99
CA PHE A 201 0.57 4.44 -22.75
C PHE A 201 -0.32 4.08 -21.55
N ASP A 202 -1.65 4.14 -21.72
CA ASP A 202 -2.61 3.72 -20.70
C ASP A 202 -2.42 2.24 -20.32
N GLN A 203 -2.26 1.37 -21.33
CA GLN A 203 -1.99 -0.05 -21.09
C GLN A 203 -0.70 -0.28 -20.30
N ARG A 204 0.38 0.45 -20.59
CA ARG A 204 1.62 0.37 -19.81
C ARG A 204 1.45 0.77 -18.35
N ILE A 205 0.59 1.76 -18.10
CA ILE A 205 0.27 2.16 -16.72
C ILE A 205 -0.50 1.05 -16.01
N ASP A 206 -1.48 0.46 -16.66
CA ASP A 206 -2.26 -0.63 -16.09
C ASP A 206 -1.37 -1.87 -15.83
N GLU A 207 -0.48 -2.22 -16.75
CA GLU A 207 0.51 -3.30 -16.57
C GLU A 207 1.48 -3.02 -15.42
N ALA A 208 1.96 -1.77 -15.29
CA ALA A 208 2.82 -1.37 -14.16
C ALA A 208 2.06 -1.41 -12.83
N TYR A 209 0.79 -1.04 -12.84
CA TYR A 209 -0.08 -1.12 -11.65
C TYR A 209 -0.32 -2.58 -11.24
N ASP A 210 -0.62 -3.47 -12.20
CA ASP A 210 -0.81 -4.90 -11.94
C ASP A 210 0.47 -5.55 -11.39
N MET A 211 1.61 -5.18 -11.95
CA MET A 211 2.91 -5.65 -11.46
C MET A 211 3.15 -5.20 -10.01
N VAL A 212 2.89 -3.95 -9.68
CA VAL A 212 3.03 -3.43 -8.31
C VAL A 212 2.08 -4.15 -7.35
N SER A 213 0.84 -4.38 -7.75
CA SER A 213 -0.12 -5.21 -7.00
C SER A 213 0.43 -6.62 -6.75
N GLY A 214 1.07 -7.20 -7.76
CA GLY A 214 1.74 -8.49 -7.65
C GLY A 214 2.90 -8.50 -6.67
N VAL A 215 3.71 -7.44 -6.64
CA VAL A 215 4.79 -7.29 -5.64
C VAL A 215 4.21 -7.22 -4.23
N ILE A 216 3.20 -6.40 -4.01
CA ILE A 216 2.53 -6.26 -2.70
C ILE A 216 1.95 -7.61 -2.26
N MET A 217 1.25 -8.31 -3.15
CA MET A 217 0.69 -9.62 -2.87
C MET A 217 1.78 -10.64 -2.50
N GLY A 218 2.87 -10.71 -3.25
CA GLY A 218 3.98 -11.64 -2.98
C GLY A 218 4.65 -11.38 -1.63
N VAL A 219 4.88 -10.11 -1.29
CA VAL A 219 5.41 -9.70 0.02
C VAL A 219 4.42 -10.04 1.14
N ALA A 220 3.15 -9.70 0.98
CA ALA A 220 2.13 -9.95 2.01
C ALA A 220 1.95 -11.44 2.29
N LEU A 221 1.97 -12.28 1.26
CA LEU A 221 1.92 -13.73 1.41
C LEU A 221 3.10 -14.28 2.20
N PHE A 222 4.32 -13.81 1.88
CA PHE A 222 5.53 -14.18 2.61
C PHE A 222 5.45 -13.73 4.08
N LEU A 223 5.08 -12.48 4.33
CA LEU A 223 4.95 -11.96 5.68
C LEU A 223 3.88 -12.72 6.49
N ASN A 224 2.74 -13.03 5.87
CA ASN A 224 1.68 -13.84 6.51
C ASN A 224 2.15 -15.25 6.86
N ALA A 225 2.91 -15.90 5.97
CA ALA A 225 3.43 -17.25 6.21
C ALA A 225 4.43 -17.32 7.37
N HIS A 226 5.18 -16.25 7.60
CA HIS A 226 6.28 -16.22 8.56
C HIS A 226 6.10 -15.23 9.72
N ILE A 227 4.91 -14.67 9.89
CA ILE A 227 4.65 -13.57 10.84
C ILE A 227 5.07 -13.88 12.28
N GLN A 228 4.95 -15.15 12.69
CA GLN A 228 5.32 -15.60 14.04
C GLN A 228 6.85 -15.64 14.24
N VAL A 229 7.60 -15.89 13.17
CA VAL A 229 9.06 -16.04 13.21
C VAL A 229 9.76 -14.71 12.98
N LEU A 230 9.20 -13.87 12.14
CA LEU A 230 9.79 -12.57 11.76
C LEU A 230 9.80 -11.55 12.91
N GLN A 231 9.16 -11.89 14.05
CA GLN A 231 9.10 -11.05 15.26
C GLN A 231 8.82 -9.57 14.92
N ILE A 232 7.91 -9.36 13.95
CA ILE A 232 7.41 -8.01 13.68
C ILE A 232 6.76 -7.58 14.99
N ASP A 233 7.41 -6.66 15.69
CA ASP A 233 6.95 -6.22 17.00
C ASP A 233 5.69 -5.38 16.83
N LYS A 234 4.55 -6.05 16.88
CA LYS A 234 3.23 -5.42 16.77
C LYS A 234 2.95 -4.42 17.90
N ASN A 235 3.78 -4.46 18.97
CA ASN A 235 3.57 -3.67 20.18
C ASN A 235 4.50 -2.46 20.28
N LYS A 236 5.48 -2.31 19.39
CA LYS A 236 6.28 -1.09 19.37
C LYS A 236 5.45 0.08 18.87
N GLN A 237 5.24 1.03 19.74
CA GLN A 237 4.63 2.31 19.41
C GLN A 237 5.29 2.92 18.18
N GLY A 238 4.48 3.33 17.19
CA GLY A 238 4.95 3.92 15.93
C GLY A 238 5.38 2.93 14.83
N PHE A 239 5.43 1.63 15.12
CA PHE A 239 5.90 0.64 14.15
C PHE A 239 4.84 0.20 13.11
N ILE A 240 3.56 0.24 13.48
CA ILE A 240 2.50 0.03 12.49
C ILE A 240 2.04 1.41 12.01
N PRO A 241 2.28 1.78 10.74
CA PRO A 241 1.76 3.02 10.20
C PRO A 241 0.27 3.11 10.40
N PHE A 242 -0.21 4.33 10.50
CA PHE A 242 -1.63 4.60 10.64
C PHE A 242 -2.48 3.90 9.59
N SER A 243 -1.97 3.76 8.36
CA SER A 243 -2.66 3.04 7.27
C SER A 243 -2.92 1.57 7.57
N LEU A 244 -1.95 0.83 8.12
CA LEU A 244 -2.15 -0.57 8.50
C LEU A 244 -3.09 -0.72 9.70
N PHE A 245 -2.96 0.17 10.67
CA PHE A 245 -3.86 0.17 11.81
C PHE A 245 -5.28 0.58 11.40
N ALA A 246 -5.42 1.50 10.44
CA ALA A 246 -6.71 1.81 9.82
C ALA A 246 -7.36 0.57 9.18
N MET A 247 -6.55 -0.27 8.53
CA MET A 247 -7.03 -1.55 7.99
C MET A 247 -7.44 -2.54 9.09
N GLU A 248 -6.69 -2.62 10.18
CA GLU A 248 -7.02 -3.47 11.34
C GLU A 248 -8.35 -3.04 12.00
N LEU A 249 -8.63 -1.74 12.07
CA LEU A 249 -9.89 -1.19 12.56
C LEU A 249 -11.06 -1.39 11.59
N SER A 250 -10.79 -1.63 10.32
CA SER A 250 -11.81 -1.78 9.29
C SER A 250 -12.45 -3.17 9.36
N THR A 251 -13.76 -3.21 9.19
CA THR A 251 -14.56 -4.43 9.07
C THR A 251 -15.40 -4.36 7.79
N PRO A 252 -16.06 -5.45 7.34
CA PRO A 252 -16.99 -5.39 6.21
C PRO A 252 -18.13 -4.36 6.37
N ILE A 253 -18.42 -3.98 7.62
CA ILE A 253 -19.51 -3.07 7.97
C ILE A 253 -19.01 -1.65 8.26
N ASN A 254 -17.80 -1.52 8.79
CA ASN A 254 -17.20 -0.25 9.17
C ASN A 254 -15.85 -0.11 8.48
N HIS A 255 -15.59 1.04 7.88
CA HIS A 255 -14.34 1.30 7.18
C HIS A 255 -13.58 2.47 7.80
N CYS A 256 -12.33 2.26 8.14
CA CYS A 256 -11.44 3.31 8.63
C CYS A 256 -10.77 4.00 7.43
N TYR A 257 -11.09 5.26 7.22
CA TYR A 257 -10.52 6.05 6.12
C TYR A 257 -9.14 6.58 6.44
N MET A 258 -8.98 7.11 7.64
CA MET A 258 -7.78 7.83 7.99
C MET A 258 -7.50 7.73 9.49
N ILE A 259 -6.24 7.58 9.82
CA ILE A 259 -5.70 7.83 11.16
C ILE A 259 -4.58 8.84 10.98
N SER A 260 -4.60 9.90 11.76
CA SER A 260 -3.62 10.98 11.65
C SER A 260 -3.20 11.52 13.00
N ASP A 261 -1.93 11.87 13.11
CA ASP A 261 -1.39 12.60 14.25
C ASP A 261 -1.68 14.09 14.09
N VAL A 262 -2.17 14.69 15.14
CA VAL A 262 -2.41 16.14 15.21
C VAL A 262 -1.60 16.71 16.36
N GLN A 263 -0.75 17.69 16.05
CA GLN A 263 0.03 18.43 17.05
C GLN A 263 1.05 17.56 17.82
N ASN A 264 1.85 16.75 17.12
CA ASN A 264 2.97 16.00 17.71
C ASN A 264 2.60 15.25 19.00
N ASN A 265 1.78 14.22 18.88
CA ASN A 265 1.29 13.35 19.98
C ASN A 265 0.28 14.00 20.94
N GLU A 266 -0.21 15.21 20.71
CA GLU A 266 -1.29 15.78 21.52
C GLU A 266 -2.64 15.12 21.24
N GLN A 267 -2.92 14.81 19.98
CA GLN A 267 -4.19 14.23 19.54
C GLN A 267 -4.02 13.28 18.35
N ILE A 268 -4.68 12.14 18.43
CA ILE A 268 -4.86 11.22 17.31
C ILE A 268 -6.30 11.33 16.80
N ASN A 269 -6.46 11.45 15.48
CA ASN A 269 -7.76 11.46 14.82
C ASN A 269 -7.97 10.13 14.11
N VAL A 270 -9.19 9.60 14.22
CA VAL A 270 -9.64 8.39 13.54
C VAL A 270 -10.94 8.70 12.83
N ASP A 271 -10.93 8.62 11.50
CA ASP A 271 -12.09 8.86 10.67
C ASP A 271 -12.63 7.54 10.12
N MET A 272 -13.86 7.19 10.49
CA MET A 272 -14.52 5.95 10.12
C MET A 272 -15.83 6.19 9.38
N GLN A 273 -16.10 5.37 8.39
CA GLN A 273 -17.44 5.22 7.81
C GLN A 273 -18.13 4.02 8.44
N ILE A 274 -19.38 4.20 8.85
CA ILE A 274 -20.21 3.17 9.44
C ILE A 274 -21.41 2.87 8.54
N SER A 275 -21.83 1.62 8.48
CA SER A 275 -22.98 1.20 7.66
C SER A 275 -24.32 1.29 8.39
N ASN A 276 -24.31 1.27 9.73
CA ASN A 276 -25.50 1.38 10.55
C ASN A 276 -25.43 2.61 11.46
N CYS A 277 -26.45 3.46 11.43
CA CYS A 277 -26.52 4.71 12.15
C CYS A 277 -27.85 4.92 12.87
N ASP A 278 -28.70 3.91 12.94
CA ASP A 278 -30.08 4.05 13.40
C ASP A 278 -30.20 4.12 14.93
N ASP A 279 -29.16 3.72 15.66
CA ASP A 279 -29.11 3.72 17.12
C ASP A 279 -27.96 4.56 17.68
N LYS A 280 -28.29 5.60 18.44
CA LYS A 280 -27.30 6.49 19.06
C LYS A 280 -26.43 5.79 20.09
N ASP A 281 -26.99 4.85 20.84
CA ASP A 281 -26.27 4.12 21.87
C ASP A 281 -25.26 3.17 21.22
N HIS A 282 -25.63 2.56 20.11
CA HIS A 282 -24.70 1.75 19.32
C HIS A 282 -23.55 2.59 18.72
N ILE A 283 -23.83 3.79 18.21
CA ILE A 283 -22.81 4.72 17.70
C ILE A 283 -21.85 5.11 18.82
N LEU A 284 -22.37 5.42 20.02
CA LEU A 284 -21.54 5.75 21.18
C LEU A 284 -20.66 4.58 21.60
N GLN A 285 -21.24 3.38 21.72
CA GLN A 285 -20.49 2.17 22.07
C GLN A 285 -19.39 1.88 21.04
N LEU A 286 -19.67 2.03 19.75
CA LEU A 286 -18.69 1.85 18.69
C LEU A 286 -17.54 2.86 18.83
N ALA A 287 -17.85 4.14 19.05
CA ALA A 287 -16.83 5.16 19.24
C ALA A 287 -15.94 4.91 20.47
N ILE A 288 -16.54 4.45 21.57
CA ILE A 288 -15.79 4.05 22.79
C ILE A 288 -14.89 2.85 22.50
N THR A 289 -15.42 1.83 21.83
CA THR A 289 -14.65 0.64 21.46
C THR A 289 -13.44 1.00 20.58
N ILE A 290 -13.66 1.82 19.56
CA ILE A 290 -12.58 2.31 18.69
C ILE A 290 -11.56 3.10 19.51
N ALA A 291 -12.00 3.99 20.41
CA ALA A 291 -11.09 4.78 21.24
C ALA A 291 -10.23 3.88 22.15
N ILE A 292 -10.79 2.81 22.72
CA ILE A 292 -10.05 1.84 23.53
C ILE A 292 -9.01 1.11 22.69
N ILE A 293 -9.36 0.61 21.51
CA ILE A 293 -8.45 -0.09 20.60
C ILE A 293 -7.32 0.82 20.16
N VAL A 294 -7.65 2.08 19.82
CA VAL A 294 -6.65 3.09 19.42
C VAL A 294 -5.73 3.46 20.58
N TYR A 295 -6.29 3.60 21.79
CA TYR A 295 -5.52 3.85 23.02
C TYR A 295 -4.55 2.69 23.32
N ASP A 296 -4.99 1.46 23.19
CA ASP A 296 -4.11 0.30 23.47
C ASP A 296 -2.89 0.27 22.55
N ARG A 297 -3.05 0.74 21.32
CA ARG A 297 -1.98 0.81 20.32
C ARG A 297 -1.14 2.10 20.40
N TYR A 298 -1.76 3.23 20.71
CA TYR A 298 -1.16 4.57 20.68
C TYR A 298 -1.32 5.29 22.03
N ARG A 299 -0.62 4.79 23.07
CA ARG A 299 -0.78 5.26 24.47
C ARG A 299 -0.25 6.65 24.76
N ASP A 300 0.60 7.20 23.89
CA ASP A 300 1.31 8.47 24.15
C ASP A 300 0.45 9.71 23.83
N TYR A 301 -0.70 9.52 23.20
CA TYR A 301 -1.60 10.63 22.88
C TYR A 301 -2.44 11.02 24.08
N LYS A 302 -2.63 12.33 24.25
CA LYS A 302 -3.47 12.88 25.33
C LYS A 302 -4.96 12.86 24.99
N LYS A 303 -5.30 12.92 23.70
CA LYS A 303 -6.66 13.01 23.19
C LYS A 303 -6.86 12.06 21.99
N TYR A 304 -8.04 11.47 21.94
CA TYR A 304 -8.48 10.54 20.90
C TYR A 304 -9.76 11.10 20.29
N TYR A 305 -9.70 11.49 19.04
CA TYR A 305 -10.82 12.06 18.32
C TYR A 305 -11.34 11.02 17.32
N ILE A 306 -12.55 10.53 17.55
CA ILE A 306 -13.20 9.51 16.72
C ILE A 306 -14.33 10.18 15.94
N SER A 307 -14.25 10.14 14.64
CA SER A 307 -15.23 10.65 13.69
C SER A 307 -15.94 9.48 13.01
N LEU A 308 -17.27 9.45 13.10
CA LEU A 308 -18.11 8.41 12.50
C LEU A 308 -19.01 9.06 11.46
N SER A 309 -18.83 8.69 10.20
CA SER A 309 -19.61 9.19 9.07
C SER A 309 -20.51 8.09 8.49
N HIS A 310 -21.66 8.49 7.96
CA HIS A 310 -22.56 7.63 7.23
C HIS A 310 -23.17 8.42 6.07
N PRO A 311 -23.40 7.82 4.87
CA PRO A 311 -23.94 8.53 3.70
C PRO A 311 -25.29 9.24 3.91
N ARG A 312 -26.07 8.81 4.91
CA ARG A 312 -27.40 9.35 5.23
C ARG A 312 -27.46 10.23 6.48
N MET A 313 -26.34 10.49 7.12
CA MET A 313 -26.25 11.24 8.38
C MET A 313 -25.15 12.26 8.35
N LEU A 314 -25.31 13.31 9.14
CA LEU A 314 -24.22 14.19 9.50
C LEU A 314 -23.14 13.39 10.24
N THR A 315 -21.87 13.72 9.98
CA THR A 315 -20.75 13.13 10.69
C THR A 315 -20.87 13.38 12.19
N ASN A 316 -20.88 12.32 12.97
CA ASN A 316 -20.78 12.39 14.41
C ASN A 316 -19.32 12.28 14.81
N TRP A 317 -18.92 13.05 15.83
CA TRP A 317 -17.57 12.96 16.36
C TRP A 317 -17.59 12.98 17.89
N MET A 318 -16.63 12.28 18.48
CA MET A 318 -16.42 12.20 19.92
C MET A 318 -14.94 12.37 20.22
N ARG A 319 -14.66 13.04 21.32
CA ARG A 319 -13.29 13.24 21.80
C ARG A 319 -13.17 12.64 23.18
N PHE A 320 -12.21 11.78 23.35
CA PHE A 320 -11.88 11.12 24.62
C PHE A 320 -10.52 11.60 25.11
N THR A 321 -10.38 11.79 26.39
CA THR A 321 -9.08 11.94 27.05
C THR A 321 -8.56 10.57 27.46
N GLN A 322 -7.25 10.46 27.62
CA GLN A 322 -6.62 9.24 28.13
C GLN A 322 -7.27 8.74 29.45
N ASN A 323 -7.52 9.66 30.39
CA ASN A 323 -8.12 9.31 31.68
C ASN A 323 -9.55 8.78 31.55
N GLN A 324 -10.34 9.28 30.61
CA GLN A 324 -11.68 8.78 30.34
C GLN A 324 -11.65 7.35 29.78
N ILE A 325 -10.72 7.05 28.86
CA ILE A 325 -10.59 5.70 28.30
C ILE A 325 -10.15 4.70 29.38
N ILE A 326 -9.16 5.05 30.19
CA ILE A 326 -8.70 4.22 31.31
C ILE A 326 -9.84 3.95 32.29
N GLY A 327 -10.64 4.97 32.62
CA GLY A 327 -11.79 4.84 33.50
C GLY A 327 -12.83 3.85 32.98
N VAL A 328 -13.15 3.89 31.70
CA VAL A 328 -14.10 2.94 31.06
C VAL A 328 -13.55 1.53 31.05
N THR A 329 -12.27 1.35 30.73
CA THR A 329 -11.64 0.02 30.69
C THR A 329 -11.64 -0.66 32.06
N VAL A 330 -11.42 0.09 33.14
CA VAL A 330 -11.47 -0.42 34.51
C VAL A 330 -12.90 -0.77 34.94
N GLN A 331 -13.90 0.02 34.59
CA GLN A 331 -15.31 -0.29 34.87
C GLN A 331 -15.80 -1.54 34.18
N SER A 332 -15.47 -1.70 32.88
CA SER A 332 -15.87 -2.91 32.12
C SER A 332 -15.22 -4.18 32.64
N LEU A 333 -14.02 -4.12 33.21
CA LEU A 333 -13.38 -5.26 33.89
C LEU A 333 -14.05 -5.62 35.23
N HIS A 334 -14.60 -4.64 35.97
CA HIS A 334 -15.32 -4.89 37.23
C HIS A 334 -16.74 -5.43 37.01
N GLU A 335 -17.36 -5.20 35.84
CA GLU A 335 -18.69 -5.74 35.52
C GLU A 335 -18.61 -7.19 34.99
N LEU A 336 -17.42 -7.68 34.61
CA LEU A 336 -17.17 -9.02 34.11
C LEU A 336 -16.59 -9.99 35.18
N THR A 337 -16.28 -9.50 36.38
CA THR A 337 -15.84 -10.30 37.53
C THR A 337 -16.93 -10.35 38.58
#